data_b6a4388719a2197209920c107be2146d
#
_entry.id   b6a4388719a2197209920c107be2146d
#
_cell.length_a   1.000
_cell.length_b   1.000
_cell.length_c   1.000
_cell.angle_alpha   90.00
_cell.angle_beta   90.00
_cell.angle_gamma   90.00
#
_symmetry.space_group_name_H-M   'P 1'
#
loop_
_entity.id
_entity.type
_entity.pdbx_description
1 polymer ?
#
loop_
_entity_poly.entity_id
_entity_poly.type
_entity_poly.pdbx_seq_one_letter_code
_entity_poly.pdbx_strand_id
1 'polypeptide(L)'
;MAGEKKVDRANLSINPAGTLYVVATPIGNLEDITLRAIRILGSVALIAAEDTRHTRKLLTHLGLSTPLISYYRGREAARAEAVLDRLFAGSDVALVSDAGTPGISDPGGLLVEKALIRGIRVVPIPGPAAVAAAVSTAGLKDTAFYFLGFLPSRKGERSRYLLSKATIPDPLVFYESPQRLRQSLADCLELLGDRRVLXXXXXADVERLLTELRDQGVSVRDAVQQLLAGIAIPRSRLYKWALRIWSEAAED
;
A
#
# COMPACT_ATOMS: atom_id res chain seq x y z
N MET A 1 29.54 -59.57 22.09
CA MET A 1 29.52 -58.22 22.67
C MET A 1 29.62 -57.24 21.53
N ALA A 2 28.47 -56.69 21.12
CA ALA A 2 28.39 -55.74 20.03
C ALA A 2 28.56 -54.31 20.59
N GLY A 3 29.59 -53.60 20.12
CA GLY A 3 29.83 -52.23 20.55
C GLY A 3 28.81 -51.28 19.95
N GLU A 4 28.04 -50.63 20.79
CA GLU A 4 27.16 -49.52 20.38
C GLU A 4 28.05 -48.36 19.96
N LYS A 5 28.00 -48.00 18.66
CA LYS A 5 28.56 -46.75 18.17
C LYS A 5 27.66 -45.61 18.65
N LYS A 6 28.13 -44.83 19.62
CA LYS A 6 27.52 -43.55 19.99
C LYS A 6 27.57 -42.64 18.72
N VAL A 7 26.41 -42.35 18.20
CA VAL A 7 26.27 -41.30 17.16
C VAL A 7 26.46 -39.98 17.91
N ASP A 8 27.58 -39.34 17.61
CA ASP A 8 27.88 -38.00 18.13
C ASP A 8 26.82 -37.05 17.48
N ARG A 9 25.84 -36.63 18.27
CA ARG A 9 24.95 -35.54 17.89
C ARG A 9 25.77 -34.27 17.99
N ALA A 10 26.53 -34.00 16.95
CA ALA A 10 27.18 -32.71 16.78
C ALA A 10 26.10 -31.63 16.89
N ASN A 11 26.26 -30.77 17.88
CA ASN A 11 25.45 -29.58 18.12
C ASN A 11 25.54 -28.68 16.89
N LEU A 12 24.72 -28.97 15.90
CA LEU A 12 24.41 -27.96 14.88
C LEU A 12 23.52 -26.93 15.60
N SER A 13 24.16 -25.91 16.14
CA SER A 13 23.46 -24.72 16.58
C SER A 13 22.92 -24.05 15.31
N ILE A 14 21.78 -24.54 14.83
CA ILE A 14 21.06 -23.89 13.75
C ILE A 14 20.52 -22.61 14.40
N ASN A 15 21.20 -21.50 14.09
CA ASN A 15 20.65 -20.19 14.45
C ASN A 15 19.26 -20.14 13.83
N PRO A 16 18.19 -19.95 14.62
CA PRO A 16 16.85 -19.95 14.05
C PRO A 16 16.77 -18.83 13.00
N ALA A 17 16.16 -19.13 11.88
CA ALA A 17 15.94 -18.13 10.85
C ALA A 17 15.19 -16.93 11.43
N GLY A 18 15.48 -15.74 10.94
CA GLY A 18 14.79 -14.53 11.34
C GLY A 18 13.33 -14.53 10.85
N THR A 19 12.59 -13.53 11.26
CA THR A 19 11.17 -13.37 10.94
C THR A 19 10.99 -12.31 9.87
N LEU A 20 10.15 -12.59 8.89
CA LEU A 20 9.69 -11.60 7.91
C LEU A 20 8.42 -10.94 8.44
N TYR A 21 8.48 -9.66 8.75
CA TYR A 21 7.33 -8.86 9.18
C TYR A 21 6.75 -8.11 7.99
N VAL A 22 5.47 -8.34 7.68
CA VAL A 22 4.74 -7.58 6.64
C VAL A 22 4.04 -6.43 7.34
N VAL A 23 4.58 -5.21 7.19
CA VAL A 23 4.20 -4.07 8.03
C VAL A 23 3.38 -3.05 7.24
N ALA A 24 2.15 -2.80 7.69
CA ALA A 24 1.30 -1.77 7.11
C ALA A 24 1.81 -0.37 7.49
N THR A 25 1.82 0.55 6.51
CA THR A 25 2.26 1.94 6.65
C THR A 25 1.08 2.90 6.41
N PRO A 26 1.20 4.17 6.83
CA PRO A 26 0.10 5.14 6.67
C PRO A 26 -0.34 5.33 5.21
N ILE A 27 -1.62 5.63 5.03
CA ILE A 27 -2.23 5.83 3.70
C ILE A 27 -2.63 7.30 3.46
N GLY A 28 -1.95 8.25 4.11
CA GLY A 28 -2.20 9.68 3.95
C GLY A 28 -2.16 10.49 5.23
N ASN A 29 -2.19 9.83 6.40
CA ASN A 29 -2.03 10.50 7.69
C ASN A 29 -1.02 9.70 8.52
N LEU A 30 0.09 10.33 8.88
CA LEU A 30 1.18 9.67 9.62
C LEU A 30 0.73 9.13 10.99
N GLU A 31 -0.31 9.71 11.59
CA GLU A 31 -0.86 9.24 12.86
C GLU A 31 -1.53 7.86 12.78
N ASP A 32 -1.83 7.38 11.57
CA ASP A 32 -2.45 6.07 11.38
C ASP A 32 -1.45 4.91 11.58
N ILE A 33 -0.16 5.19 11.75
CA ILE A 33 0.80 4.12 12.01
C ILE A 33 0.57 3.51 13.39
N THR A 34 0.60 2.18 13.50
CA THR A 34 0.38 1.53 14.78
C THR A 34 1.65 1.54 15.64
N LEU A 35 1.48 1.56 16.96
CA LEU A 35 2.59 1.46 17.91
C LEU A 35 3.43 0.19 17.68
N ARG A 36 2.76 -0.92 17.30
CA ARG A 36 3.43 -2.17 16.99
C ARG A 36 4.29 -2.05 15.71
N ALA A 37 3.78 -1.35 14.69
CA ALA A 37 4.56 -1.09 13.46
C ALA A 37 5.82 -0.28 13.78
N ILE A 38 5.69 0.79 14.56
CA ILE A 38 6.83 1.64 14.98
C ILE A 38 7.89 0.79 15.67
N ARG A 39 7.48 -0.03 16.65
CA ARG A 39 8.40 -0.88 17.41
C ARG A 39 9.11 -1.89 16.50
N ILE A 40 8.38 -2.54 15.59
CA ILE A 40 8.95 -3.53 14.66
C ILE A 40 9.93 -2.83 13.68
N LEU A 41 9.52 -1.71 13.08
CA LEU A 41 10.39 -0.97 12.15
C LEU A 41 11.70 -0.52 12.81
N GLY A 42 11.66 -0.24 14.13
CA GLY A 42 12.86 0.15 14.89
C GLY A 42 13.70 -1.03 15.38
N SER A 43 13.16 -2.26 15.37
CA SER A 43 13.86 -3.43 15.93
C SER A 43 14.45 -4.36 14.89
N VAL A 44 13.96 -4.35 13.64
CA VAL A 44 14.47 -5.24 12.58
C VAL A 44 15.84 -4.80 12.07
N ALA A 45 16.62 -5.76 11.56
CA ALA A 45 17.94 -5.48 10.99
C ALA A 45 17.87 -4.75 9.65
N LEU A 46 16.75 -4.88 8.93
CA LEU A 46 16.62 -4.36 7.58
C LEU A 46 15.13 -4.16 7.24
N ILE A 47 14.84 -3.11 6.48
CA ILE A 47 13.50 -2.89 5.91
C ILE A 47 13.60 -2.98 4.39
N ALA A 48 12.84 -3.90 3.80
CA ALA A 48 12.64 -4.03 2.35
C ALA A 48 11.49 -3.10 1.97
N ALA A 49 11.78 -2.05 1.21
CA ALA A 49 10.84 -0.97 0.92
C ALA A 49 10.63 -0.79 -0.59
N GLU A 50 9.41 -0.52 -1.01
CA GLU A 50 9.06 -0.27 -2.41
C GLU A 50 9.84 0.95 -2.93
N ASP A 51 9.68 2.12 -2.31
CA ASP A 51 10.53 3.29 -2.54
C ASP A 51 11.23 3.66 -1.22
N THR A 52 12.56 3.48 -1.22
CA THR A 52 13.39 3.77 -0.04
C THR A 52 13.38 5.26 0.33
N ARG A 53 13.15 6.15 -0.65
CA ARG A 53 13.08 7.60 -0.40
C ARG A 53 11.80 7.94 0.38
N HIS A 54 10.69 7.33 -0.04
CA HIS A 54 9.40 7.52 0.64
C HIS A 54 9.46 6.94 2.06
N THR A 55 9.94 5.71 2.20
CA THR A 55 10.07 5.06 3.51
C THR A 55 11.01 5.83 4.43
N ARG A 56 12.09 6.40 3.89
CA ARG A 56 13.03 7.19 4.71
C ARG A 56 12.35 8.40 5.36
N LYS A 57 11.43 9.08 4.64
CA LYS A 57 10.67 10.19 5.22
C LYS A 57 9.85 9.73 6.42
N LEU A 58 9.18 8.57 6.30
CA LEU A 58 8.42 7.98 7.39
C LEU A 58 9.34 7.66 8.58
N LEU A 59 10.48 6.98 8.34
CA LEU A 59 11.42 6.63 9.41
C LEU A 59 11.97 7.87 10.10
N THR A 60 12.31 8.92 9.35
CA THR A 60 12.78 10.19 9.91
C THR A 60 11.71 10.81 10.83
N HIS A 61 10.46 10.82 10.37
CA HIS A 61 9.34 11.33 11.17
C HIS A 61 9.19 10.54 12.49
N LEU A 62 9.45 9.24 12.46
CA LEU A 62 9.34 8.35 13.62
C LEU A 62 10.61 8.33 14.49
N GLY A 63 11.66 9.06 14.10
CA GLY A 63 12.95 9.05 14.82
C GLY A 63 13.70 7.72 14.66
N LEU A 64 13.50 6.99 13.55
CA LEU A 64 14.11 5.69 13.31
C LEU A 64 15.19 5.78 12.22
N SER A 65 16.25 4.96 12.34
CA SER A 65 17.38 4.95 11.40
C SER A 65 17.65 3.57 10.80
N THR A 66 16.68 2.67 10.83
CA THR A 66 16.80 1.29 10.34
C THR A 66 17.24 1.26 8.87
N PRO A 67 18.21 0.41 8.52
CA PRO A 67 18.67 0.27 7.13
C PRO A 67 17.57 -0.12 6.16
N LEU A 68 17.64 0.42 4.93
CA LEU A 68 16.67 0.18 3.87
C LEU A 68 17.30 -0.52 2.68
N ILE A 69 16.54 -1.45 2.07
CA ILE A 69 16.87 -2.01 0.76
C ILE A 69 15.66 -1.82 -0.16
N SER A 70 15.91 -1.48 -1.41
CA SER A 70 14.82 -1.29 -2.38
C SER A 70 14.25 -2.66 -2.81
N TYR A 71 12.92 -2.78 -2.77
CA TYR A 71 12.17 -3.98 -3.16
C TYR A 71 10.93 -3.55 -3.95
N TYR A 72 11.07 -3.40 -5.27
CA TYR A 72 10.02 -2.85 -6.12
C TYR A 72 9.66 -3.79 -7.27
N ARG A 73 8.48 -3.56 -7.83
CA ARG A 73 7.96 -4.32 -8.97
C ARG A 73 8.95 -4.26 -10.15
N GLY A 74 9.29 -5.40 -10.72
CA GLY A 74 10.26 -5.51 -11.81
C GLY A 74 11.64 -6.02 -11.40
N ARG A 75 11.99 -5.96 -10.11
CA ARG A 75 13.22 -6.57 -9.59
C ARG A 75 12.98 -7.46 -8.37
N GLU A 76 11.73 -7.85 -8.17
CA GLU A 76 11.31 -8.65 -7.01
C GLU A 76 12.10 -9.96 -6.87
N ALA A 77 12.29 -10.69 -7.99
CA ALA A 77 12.94 -12.01 -7.95
C ALA A 77 14.38 -11.92 -7.42
N ALA A 78 15.18 -10.98 -7.97
CA ALA A 78 16.57 -10.81 -7.55
C ALA A 78 16.69 -10.26 -6.13
N ARG A 79 15.81 -9.34 -5.77
CA ARG A 79 15.82 -8.72 -4.44
C ARG A 79 15.28 -9.66 -3.36
N ALA A 80 14.33 -10.55 -3.72
CA ALA A 80 13.81 -11.55 -2.78
C ALA A 80 14.93 -12.42 -2.23
N GLU A 81 15.84 -12.90 -3.10
CA GLU A 81 16.95 -13.76 -2.65
C GLU A 81 17.83 -13.03 -1.62
N ALA A 82 18.18 -11.78 -1.89
CA ALA A 82 19.01 -10.99 -0.96
C ALA A 82 18.33 -10.80 0.42
N VAL A 83 17.01 -10.65 0.44
CA VAL A 83 16.24 -10.55 1.69
C VAL A 83 16.19 -11.92 2.39
N LEU A 84 15.95 -12.99 1.62
CA LEU A 84 15.90 -14.36 2.16
C LEU A 84 17.23 -14.77 2.77
N ASP A 85 18.35 -14.40 2.16
CA ASP A 85 19.69 -14.67 2.72
C ASP A 85 19.84 -14.03 4.11
N ARG A 86 19.36 -12.79 4.29
CA ARG A 86 19.38 -12.12 5.59
C ARG A 86 18.51 -12.83 6.62
N LEU A 87 17.31 -13.28 6.19
CA LEU A 87 16.42 -14.04 7.05
C LEU A 87 17.06 -15.38 7.47
N PHE A 88 17.68 -16.11 6.55
CA PHE A 88 18.39 -17.35 6.86
C PHE A 88 19.60 -17.13 7.79
N ALA A 89 20.23 -15.98 7.69
CA ALA A 89 21.33 -15.61 8.60
C ALA A 89 20.82 -15.23 10.01
N GLY A 90 19.51 -15.36 10.28
CA GLY A 90 18.91 -15.08 11.58
C GLY A 90 18.46 -13.64 11.78
N SER A 91 18.53 -12.80 10.75
CA SER A 91 18.13 -11.39 10.86
C SER A 91 16.63 -11.24 10.63
N ASP A 92 15.94 -10.50 11.49
CA ASP A 92 14.56 -10.07 11.26
C ASP A 92 14.52 -8.99 10.18
N VAL A 93 13.54 -9.08 9.29
CA VAL A 93 13.35 -8.12 8.19
C VAL A 93 11.89 -7.66 8.16
N ALA A 94 11.66 -6.37 7.91
CA ALA A 94 10.33 -5.84 7.65
C ALA A 94 10.17 -5.59 6.14
N LEU A 95 8.99 -5.92 5.61
CA LEU A 95 8.56 -5.57 4.26
C LEU A 95 7.52 -4.46 4.38
N VAL A 96 7.71 -3.36 3.65
CA VAL A 96 6.76 -2.25 3.60
C VAL A 96 6.50 -1.84 2.14
N SER A 97 5.29 -1.37 1.86
CA SER A 97 4.96 -0.66 0.61
C SER A 97 4.95 0.84 0.87
N ASP A 98 4.79 1.62 -0.18
CA ASP A 98 4.77 3.09 -0.08
C ASP A 98 3.61 3.57 0.79
N ALA A 99 2.47 2.88 0.74
CA ALA A 99 1.31 3.22 1.57
C ALA A 99 0.42 1.99 1.76
N GLY A 100 -0.05 1.77 2.97
CA GLY A 100 -0.98 0.68 3.27
C GLY A 100 -0.29 -0.65 3.58
N THR A 101 -0.99 -1.74 3.32
CA THR A 101 -0.57 -3.11 3.67
C THR A 101 0.12 -3.76 2.46
N PRO A 102 1.41 -4.15 2.57
CA PRO A 102 2.12 -4.79 1.46
C PRO A 102 1.41 -6.06 0.98
N GLY A 103 1.48 -6.32 -0.32
CA GLY A 103 0.84 -7.48 -0.94
C GLY A 103 -0.63 -7.25 -1.31
N ILE A 104 -1.22 -6.12 -0.91
CA ILE A 104 -2.58 -5.73 -1.33
C ILE A 104 -2.43 -4.73 -2.48
N SER A 105 -2.33 -5.23 -3.70
CA SER A 105 -2.07 -4.48 -4.94
C SER A 105 -0.64 -3.92 -5.07
N ASP A 106 0.22 -4.21 -4.10
CA ASP A 106 1.61 -3.74 -4.03
C ASP A 106 2.59 -4.91 -4.16
N PRO A 107 3.88 -4.65 -4.42
CA PRO A 107 4.89 -5.71 -4.42
C PRO A 107 5.02 -6.34 -3.03
N GLY A 108 5.50 -7.58 -2.99
CA GLY A 108 5.72 -8.29 -1.73
C GLY A 108 5.22 -9.73 -1.75
N GLY A 109 4.19 -10.02 -2.54
CA GLY A 109 3.63 -11.37 -2.63
C GLY A 109 4.68 -12.44 -2.91
N LEU A 110 5.58 -12.18 -3.85
CA LEU A 110 6.66 -13.12 -4.21
C LEU A 110 7.62 -13.37 -3.04
N LEU A 111 7.98 -12.34 -2.28
CA LEU A 111 8.87 -12.49 -1.12
C LEU A 111 8.18 -13.33 -0.03
N VAL A 112 6.90 -13.04 0.24
CA VAL A 112 6.10 -13.78 1.22
C VAL A 112 5.98 -15.25 0.79
N GLU A 113 5.64 -15.51 -0.47
CA GLU A 113 5.55 -16.86 -1.02
C GLU A 113 6.85 -17.65 -0.82
N LYS A 114 7.97 -17.07 -1.25
CA LYS A 114 9.28 -17.70 -1.14
C LYS A 114 9.69 -17.94 0.32
N ALA A 115 9.38 -17.00 1.20
CA ALA A 115 9.66 -17.13 2.64
C ALA A 115 8.86 -18.32 3.23
N LEU A 116 7.57 -18.40 2.91
CA LEU A 116 6.70 -19.49 3.39
C LEU A 116 7.17 -20.86 2.86
N ILE A 117 7.50 -20.96 1.56
CA ILE A 117 7.99 -22.21 0.96
C ILE A 117 9.27 -22.68 1.68
N ARG A 118 10.10 -21.74 2.10
CA ARG A 118 11.38 -22.04 2.77
C ARG A 118 11.27 -22.15 4.30
N GLY A 119 10.06 -22.18 4.84
CA GLY A 119 9.83 -22.35 6.29
C GLY A 119 10.18 -21.14 7.14
N ILE A 120 10.37 -19.97 6.53
CA ILE A 120 10.63 -18.73 7.27
C ILE A 120 9.31 -18.25 7.88
N ARG A 121 9.37 -17.84 9.13
CA ARG A 121 8.21 -17.29 9.84
C ARG A 121 7.81 -15.94 9.22
N VAL A 122 6.55 -15.83 8.80
CA VAL A 122 5.98 -14.58 8.26
C VAL A 122 4.92 -14.08 9.24
N VAL A 123 5.05 -12.82 9.67
CA VAL A 123 4.16 -12.23 10.68
C VAL A 123 3.55 -10.93 10.12
N PRO A 124 2.23 -10.87 9.95
CA PRO A 124 1.58 -9.61 9.56
C PRO A 124 1.52 -8.65 10.76
N ILE A 125 1.78 -7.39 10.50
CA ILE A 125 1.59 -6.30 11.46
C ILE A 125 0.40 -5.48 10.93
N PRO A 126 -0.81 -5.75 11.45
CA PRO A 126 -2.02 -5.07 10.96
C PRO A 126 -1.93 -3.56 11.08
N GLY A 127 -2.57 -2.88 10.14
CA GLY A 127 -2.60 -1.42 10.12
C GLY A 127 -3.42 -0.90 8.95
N PRO A 128 -3.09 0.31 8.47
CA PRO A 128 -3.89 0.96 7.44
C PRO A 128 -4.02 0.15 6.15
N ALA A 129 -5.24 0.13 5.59
CA ALA A 129 -5.53 -0.44 4.28
C ALA A 129 -6.65 0.37 3.64
N ALA A 130 -6.41 0.95 2.47
CA ALA A 130 -7.36 1.84 1.82
C ALA A 130 -8.69 1.13 1.50
N VAL A 131 -8.63 -0.14 1.10
CA VAL A 131 -9.84 -0.93 0.83
C VAL A 131 -10.70 -1.05 2.09
N ALA A 132 -10.10 -1.35 3.25
CA ALA A 132 -10.84 -1.48 4.51
C ALA A 132 -11.43 -0.13 4.93
N ALA A 133 -10.66 0.95 4.81
CA ALA A 133 -11.14 2.30 5.14
C ALA A 133 -12.32 2.71 4.25
N ALA A 134 -12.24 2.44 2.94
CA ALA A 134 -13.32 2.77 2.00
C ALA A 134 -14.58 1.96 2.31
N VAL A 135 -14.44 0.66 2.49
CA VAL A 135 -15.59 -0.24 2.75
C VAL A 135 -16.28 0.12 4.08
N SER A 136 -15.50 0.43 5.13
CA SER A 136 -16.08 0.77 6.44
C SER A 136 -16.94 2.04 6.42
N THR A 137 -16.73 2.93 5.45
CA THR A 137 -17.47 4.19 5.31
C THR A 137 -18.49 4.18 4.16
N ALA A 138 -18.56 3.09 3.41
CA ALA A 138 -19.40 2.99 2.21
C ALA A 138 -20.90 2.80 2.52
N GLY A 139 -21.27 2.50 3.76
CA GLY A 139 -22.65 2.28 4.15
C GLY A 139 -23.25 1.04 3.49
N LEU A 140 -22.45 0.01 3.30
CA LEU A 140 -22.91 -1.25 2.72
C LEU A 140 -23.77 -2.01 3.74
N LYS A 141 -24.93 -2.50 3.30
CA LYS A 141 -25.83 -3.28 4.18
C LYS A 141 -25.27 -4.65 4.48
N ASP A 142 -24.62 -5.24 3.49
CA ASP A 142 -23.97 -6.56 3.61
C ASP A 142 -22.46 -6.40 3.68
N THR A 143 -21.79 -7.38 4.26
CA THR A 143 -20.34 -7.32 4.47
C THR A 143 -19.54 -7.84 3.28
N ALA A 144 -20.21 -8.48 2.29
CA ALA A 144 -19.51 -9.00 1.11
C ALA A 144 -19.14 -7.86 0.15
N PHE A 145 -17.95 -7.94 -0.43
CA PHE A 145 -17.50 -7.04 -1.50
C PHE A 145 -16.42 -7.75 -2.32
N TYR A 146 -16.26 -7.35 -3.55
CA TYR A 146 -15.28 -7.93 -4.45
C TYR A 146 -14.16 -6.93 -4.73
N PHE A 147 -12.96 -7.21 -4.21
CA PHE A 147 -11.80 -6.32 -4.40
C PHE A 147 -11.06 -6.71 -5.67
N LEU A 148 -10.86 -5.74 -6.55
CA LEU A 148 -10.30 -5.92 -7.89
C LEU A 148 -8.85 -5.45 -8.02
N GLY A 149 -8.28 -4.84 -6.98
CA GLY A 149 -6.97 -4.19 -7.10
C GLY A 149 -7.04 -2.98 -8.02
N PHE A 150 -5.96 -2.70 -8.77
CA PHE A 150 -5.98 -1.64 -9.79
C PHE A 150 -6.58 -2.16 -11.09
N LEU A 151 -7.40 -1.33 -11.72
CA LEU A 151 -7.95 -1.65 -13.04
C LEU A 151 -6.83 -1.62 -14.10
N PRO A 152 -6.91 -2.48 -15.15
CA PRO A 152 -5.94 -2.44 -16.24
C PRO A 152 -5.82 -1.05 -16.87
N SER A 153 -4.59 -0.63 -17.17
CA SER A 153 -4.33 0.70 -17.73
C SER A 153 -4.82 0.84 -19.16
N ARG A 154 -4.72 -0.22 -19.96
CA ARG A 154 -5.15 -0.21 -21.37
C ARG A 154 -6.67 -0.34 -21.46
N LYS A 155 -7.32 0.53 -22.23
CA LYS A 155 -8.80 0.56 -22.34
C LYS A 155 -9.39 -0.82 -22.69
N GLY A 156 -8.86 -1.49 -23.70
CA GLY A 156 -9.40 -2.78 -24.16
C GLY A 156 -9.30 -3.88 -23.10
N GLU A 157 -8.21 -3.91 -22.33
CA GLU A 157 -8.02 -4.84 -21.22
C GLU A 157 -8.96 -4.50 -20.07
N ARG A 158 -9.08 -3.21 -19.75
CA ARG A 158 -9.97 -2.71 -18.69
C ARG A 158 -11.43 -3.04 -19.01
N SER A 159 -11.85 -2.81 -20.26
CA SER A 159 -13.22 -3.12 -20.68
C SER A 159 -13.53 -4.60 -20.54
N ARG A 160 -12.65 -5.48 -21.02
CA ARG A 160 -12.83 -6.93 -20.88
C ARG A 160 -12.88 -7.35 -19.42
N TYR A 161 -12.01 -6.76 -18.58
CA TYR A 161 -11.96 -7.04 -17.16
C TYR A 161 -13.25 -6.61 -16.45
N LEU A 162 -13.74 -5.39 -16.71
CA LEU A 162 -15.00 -4.89 -16.14
C LEU A 162 -16.18 -5.76 -16.57
N LEU A 163 -16.27 -6.09 -17.86
CA LEU A 163 -17.35 -6.96 -18.36
C LEU A 163 -17.36 -8.32 -17.68
N SER A 164 -16.18 -8.89 -17.41
CA SER A 164 -16.11 -10.18 -16.69
C SER A 164 -16.61 -10.08 -15.24
N LYS A 165 -16.79 -8.87 -14.70
CA LYS A 165 -17.29 -8.62 -13.35
C LYS A 165 -18.72 -8.07 -13.32
N ALA A 166 -19.32 -7.82 -14.48
CA ALA A 166 -20.62 -7.16 -14.58
C ALA A 166 -21.75 -7.92 -13.90
N THR A 167 -21.66 -9.25 -13.82
CA THR A 167 -22.66 -10.12 -13.21
C THR A 167 -22.48 -10.35 -11.70
N ILE A 168 -21.40 -9.83 -11.12
CA ILE A 168 -21.17 -9.95 -9.66
C ILE A 168 -22.19 -9.07 -8.94
N PRO A 169 -23.00 -9.65 -8.04
CA PRO A 169 -24.02 -8.89 -7.32
C PRO A 169 -23.45 -8.00 -6.22
N ASP A 170 -22.28 -8.36 -5.69
CA ASP A 170 -21.65 -7.66 -4.59
C ASP A 170 -21.00 -6.35 -5.05
N PRO A 171 -20.81 -5.38 -4.14
CA PRO A 171 -20.09 -4.15 -4.44
C PRO A 171 -18.67 -4.44 -4.98
N LEU A 172 -18.31 -3.79 -6.07
CA LEU A 172 -16.97 -3.87 -6.66
C LEU A 172 -16.11 -2.76 -6.07
N VAL A 173 -14.96 -3.12 -5.51
CA VAL A 173 -14.01 -2.18 -4.93
C VAL A 173 -12.70 -2.25 -5.72
N PHE A 174 -12.18 -1.12 -6.16
CA PHE A 174 -10.91 -1.11 -6.90
C PHE A 174 -10.10 0.16 -6.59
N TYR A 175 -8.82 0.07 -6.79
CA TYR A 175 -7.91 1.20 -6.71
C TYR A 175 -7.79 1.84 -8.09
N GLU A 176 -7.66 3.17 -8.10
CA GLU A 176 -7.40 3.88 -9.35
C GLU A 176 -6.55 5.12 -9.10
N SER A 177 -5.68 5.42 -10.05
CA SER A 177 -4.89 6.64 -9.99
C SER A 177 -5.75 7.86 -10.35
N PRO A 178 -5.46 9.03 -9.75
CA PRO A 178 -6.24 10.24 -10.05
C PRO A 178 -6.28 10.57 -11.55
N GLN A 179 -5.17 10.39 -12.25
CA GLN A 179 -5.07 10.71 -13.68
C GLN A 179 -6.00 9.85 -14.56
N ARG A 180 -6.30 8.63 -14.13
CA ARG A 180 -7.14 7.69 -14.89
C ARG A 180 -8.58 7.63 -14.39
N LEU A 181 -8.85 8.22 -13.21
CA LEU A 181 -10.14 8.09 -12.53
C LEU A 181 -11.32 8.42 -13.43
N ARG A 182 -11.27 9.59 -14.10
CA ARG A 182 -12.36 10.06 -14.98
C ARG A 182 -12.65 9.05 -16.09
N GLN A 183 -11.61 8.55 -16.74
CA GLN A 183 -11.77 7.57 -17.82
C GLN A 183 -12.29 6.23 -17.30
N SER A 184 -11.76 5.77 -16.19
CA SER A 184 -12.20 4.49 -15.58
C SER A 184 -13.66 4.55 -15.15
N LEU A 185 -14.12 5.69 -14.61
CA LEU A 185 -15.53 5.89 -14.25
C LEU A 185 -16.43 5.91 -15.48
N ALA A 186 -15.98 6.54 -16.59
CA ALA A 186 -16.71 6.54 -17.85
C ALA A 186 -16.87 5.10 -18.39
N ASP A 187 -15.79 4.31 -18.36
CA ASP A 187 -15.84 2.91 -18.77
C ASP A 187 -16.76 2.09 -17.83
N CYS A 188 -16.75 2.37 -16.53
CA CYS A 188 -17.66 1.70 -15.58
C CYS A 188 -19.12 2.03 -15.90
N LEU A 189 -19.43 3.29 -16.15
CA LEU A 189 -20.80 3.71 -16.49
C LEU A 189 -21.26 3.01 -17.80
N GLU A 190 -20.40 2.99 -18.80
CA GLU A 190 -20.71 2.36 -20.09
C GLU A 190 -20.95 0.84 -19.96
N LEU A 191 -20.13 0.15 -19.15
CA LEU A 191 -20.09 -1.32 -19.14
C LEU A 191 -20.86 -1.96 -17.99
N LEU A 192 -20.99 -1.26 -16.85
CA LEU A 192 -21.66 -1.78 -15.66
C LEU A 192 -23.00 -1.10 -15.39
N GLY A 193 -23.32 -0.04 -16.15
CA GLY A 193 -24.52 0.76 -15.97
C GLY A 193 -24.37 1.84 -14.88
N ASP A 194 -25.44 2.60 -14.67
CA ASP A 194 -25.45 3.70 -13.70
C ASP A 194 -25.60 3.14 -12.28
N ARG A 195 -24.46 3.05 -11.60
CA ARG A 195 -24.36 2.53 -10.22
C ARG A 195 -23.91 3.63 -9.26
N ARG A 196 -24.39 3.56 -8.03
CA ARG A 196 -23.90 4.44 -6.96
C ARG A 196 -22.40 4.17 -6.72
N VAL A 197 -21.58 5.24 -6.63
CA VAL A 197 -20.12 5.15 -6.45
C VAL A 197 -19.69 5.93 -5.22
N LEU A 198 -18.76 5.39 -4.44
CA LEU A 198 -18.07 6.10 -3.35
C LEU A 198 -16.58 6.22 -3.74
N UNK A 199 -16.08 7.29 -3.69
CA UNK A 199 -14.69 7.50 -3.98
C UNK A 199 -14.01 7.80 -2.66
N UNK A 200 -13.15 7.16 -2.26
CA UNK A 200 -12.33 7.40 -1.14
C UNK A 200 -11.04 7.96 -1.66
N UNK A 201 -10.78 9.01 -1.31
CA UNK A 201 -9.55 9.60 -1.63
C UNK A 201 -8.77 9.71 -0.39
N UNK A 202 -7.72 9.40 -0.46
CA UNK A 202 -6.79 9.57 0.59
C UNK A 202 -6.41 11.02 0.67
N UNK A 203 -5.95 11.43 1.49
CA UNK A 203 -5.55 12.78 1.67
C UNK A 203 -4.41 13.18 0.79
N ALA A 204 -3.34 12.33 0.66
CA ALA A 204 -2.23 12.58 -0.26
C ALA A 204 -2.70 12.75 -1.73
N ASP A 205 -3.68 11.99 -2.13
CA ASP A 205 -4.23 12.10 -3.49
C ASP A 205 -4.92 13.47 -3.70
N VAL A 206 -5.61 13.97 -2.69
CA VAL A 206 -6.26 15.27 -2.77
C VAL A 206 -5.22 16.40 -2.84
N GLU A 207 -4.16 16.31 -2.06
CA GLU A 207 -3.06 17.29 -2.09
C GLU A 207 -2.38 17.29 -3.47
N ARG A 208 -2.14 16.10 -4.03
CA ARG A 208 -1.55 15.99 -5.38
C ARG A 208 -2.47 16.59 -6.44
N LEU A 209 -3.77 16.30 -6.40
CA LEU A 209 -4.75 16.87 -7.32
C LEU A 209 -4.80 18.40 -7.21
N LEU A 210 -4.77 18.92 -5.99
CA LEU A 210 -4.73 20.37 -5.77
C LEU A 210 -3.44 20.97 -6.37
N THR A 211 -2.30 20.32 -6.15
CA THR A 211 -1.02 20.76 -6.72
C THR A 211 -1.07 20.77 -8.25
N GLU A 212 -1.58 19.69 -8.87
CA GLU A 212 -1.73 19.61 -10.33
C GLU A 212 -2.63 20.73 -10.86
N LEU A 213 -3.75 21.02 -10.20
CA LEU A 213 -4.66 22.11 -10.60
C LEU A 213 -3.99 23.48 -10.44
N ARG A 214 -3.22 23.68 -9.37
CA ARG A 214 -2.43 24.90 -9.20
C ARG A 214 -1.44 25.07 -10.34
N ASP A 215 -0.68 24.03 -10.68
CA ASP A 215 0.35 24.07 -11.72
C ASP A 215 -0.25 24.31 -13.12
N GLN A 216 -1.53 23.98 -13.29
CA GLN A 216 -2.31 24.30 -14.48
C GLN A 216 -2.88 25.73 -14.47
N GLY A 217 -2.59 26.51 -13.44
CA GLY A 217 -3.04 27.90 -13.33
C GLY A 217 -4.50 28.05 -12.86
N VAL A 218 -5.09 26.99 -12.32
CA VAL A 218 -6.48 27.04 -11.83
C VAL A 218 -6.52 27.79 -10.52
N SER A 219 -7.55 28.64 -10.30
CA SER A 219 -7.69 29.37 -9.04
C SER A 219 -8.05 28.42 -7.88
N VAL A 220 -7.70 28.83 -6.65
CA VAL A 220 -8.08 28.09 -5.41
C VAL A 220 -9.58 27.78 -5.40
N ARG A 221 -10.39 28.76 -5.75
CA ARG A 221 -11.87 28.63 -5.74
C ARG A 221 -12.33 27.57 -6.75
N ASP A 222 -11.80 27.61 -7.96
CA ASP A 222 -12.19 26.70 -9.02
C ASP A 222 -11.66 25.29 -8.79
N ALA A 223 -10.45 25.16 -8.27
CA ALA A 223 -9.88 23.86 -7.88
C ALA A 223 -10.72 23.18 -6.80
N VAL A 224 -11.10 23.93 -5.77
CA VAL A 224 -11.99 23.41 -4.71
C VAL A 224 -13.36 23.01 -5.30
N GLN A 225 -13.91 23.84 -6.18
CA GLN A 225 -15.22 23.55 -6.81
C GLN A 225 -15.15 22.28 -7.67
N GLN A 226 -14.08 22.09 -8.44
CA GLN A 226 -13.90 20.89 -9.26
C GLN A 226 -13.80 19.63 -8.41
N LEU A 227 -13.03 19.68 -7.31
CA LEU A 227 -12.83 18.52 -6.47
C LEU A 227 -14.05 18.17 -5.62
N LEU A 228 -14.84 19.16 -5.20
CA LEU A 228 -16.07 18.90 -4.41
C LEU A 228 -17.09 18.05 -5.17
N ALA A 229 -17.04 18.04 -6.49
CA ALA A 229 -17.95 17.23 -7.30
C ALA A 229 -17.68 15.72 -7.16
N GLY A 230 -16.48 15.33 -6.70
CA GLY A 230 -16.10 13.92 -6.64
C GLY A 230 -15.48 13.44 -5.33
N ILE A 231 -15.38 14.29 -4.31
CA ILE A 231 -14.66 13.97 -3.08
C ILE A 231 -15.53 14.27 -1.85
N ALA A 232 -15.64 13.29 -0.95
CA ALA A 232 -16.42 13.43 0.28
C ALA A 232 -15.59 14.10 1.40
N ILE A 233 -15.15 15.35 1.14
CA ILE A 233 -14.42 16.17 2.11
C ILE A 233 -15.21 17.47 2.32
N PRO A 234 -15.36 17.95 3.57
CA PRO A 234 -16.01 19.23 3.79
C PRO A 234 -15.32 20.37 3.02
N ARG A 235 -16.11 21.24 2.40
CA ARG A 235 -15.60 22.36 1.60
C ARG A 235 -14.58 23.22 2.37
N SER A 236 -14.85 23.48 3.64
CA SER A 236 -13.97 24.30 4.49
C SER A 236 -12.59 23.67 4.66
N ARG A 237 -12.51 22.34 4.79
CA ARG A 237 -11.24 21.63 4.93
C ARG A 237 -10.47 21.61 3.60
N LEU A 238 -11.18 21.32 2.50
CA LEU A 238 -10.56 21.33 1.18
C LEU A 238 -10.03 22.70 0.80
N TYR A 239 -10.78 23.77 1.17
CA TYR A 239 -10.38 25.15 0.92
C TYR A 239 -9.12 25.52 1.72
N LYS A 240 -9.00 25.08 2.99
CA LYS A 240 -7.81 25.30 3.81
C LYS A 240 -6.57 24.63 3.19
N TRP A 241 -6.73 23.41 2.70
CA TRP A 241 -5.65 22.68 2.02
C TRP A 241 -5.21 23.41 0.74
N ALA A 242 -6.16 23.81 -0.07
CA ALA A 242 -5.87 24.55 -1.30
C ALA A 242 -5.10 25.85 -0.99
N LEU A 243 -5.55 26.64 -0.02
CA LEU A 243 -4.87 27.88 0.37
C LEU A 243 -3.41 27.59 0.77
N ARG A 244 -3.16 26.57 1.56
CA ARG A 244 -1.79 26.20 1.97
C ARG A 244 -0.92 25.89 0.75
N ILE A 245 -1.40 25.05 -0.17
CA ILE A 245 -0.66 24.62 -1.38
C ILE A 245 -0.36 25.82 -2.31
N TRP A 246 -1.29 26.77 -2.41
CA TRP A 246 -1.07 27.98 -3.22
C TRP A 246 -0.11 28.95 -2.53
N SER A 247 -0.13 29.07 -1.18
CA SER A 247 0.79 29.95 -0.45
C SER A 247 2.23 29.43 -0.46
N GLU A 248 2.43 28.10 -0.30
CA GLU A 248 3.77 27.50 -0.34
C GLU A 248 4.47 27.78 -1.69
N ALA A 249 3.72 27.79 -2.79
CA ALA A 249 4.27 28.06 -4.12
C ALA A 249 4.56 29.54 -4.36
N ALA A 250 4.05 30.44 -3.53
CA ALA A 250 4.32 31.89 -3.68
C ALA A 250 5.60 32.32 -2.94
N GLU A 251 6.17 31.43 -2.14
CA GLU A 251 7.41 31.68 -1.36
C GLU A 251 8.66 31.13 -2.08
N ASP A 252 8.50 30.30 -3.13
CA ASP A 252 9.56 29.78 -4.00
C ASP A 252 9.76 30.62 -5.25
#